data_dfd825babad432f9109a293d49cb7677
#
_entry.id   dfd825babad432f9109a293d49cb7677
#
_cell.length_a   1.000
_cell.length_b   1.000
_cell.length_c   1.000
_cell.angle_alpha   90.00
_cell.angle_beta   90.00
_cell.angle_gamma   90.00
#
_symmetry.space_group_name_H-M   'P 1'
#
loop_
_entity.id
_entity.type
_entity.pdbx_description
1 polymer ?
#
loop_
_entity_poly.entity_id
_entity_poly.type
_entity_poly.pdbx_seq_one_letter_code
_entity_poly.pdbx_strand_id
1 'polypeptide(L)'
;MKPNRPLIVILSTVALDAVGIGLIMPVLPGLLRDLVHSNDVTAHYGILLALYALMQFACAPVLGALSDRFGRRPVLLVSLAGAAVDYAIMATAPFLWVLYIGRIVAGITGATGAVAGAYIADITDGDERARHFGFMSACFGFGMVAGPVLGGLMGGFSPHAPFFAAAALNGLNFLTGCFLLPESHKGERRPLRREALTPLASFRWARGMTV
;
A
#
# COMPACT_ATOMS: atom_id res chain seq x y z
N MET A 1 -30.09 -4.03 4.90
CA MET A 1 -29.08 -3.69 3.88
C MET A 1 -28.37 -4.95 3.47
N LYS A 2 -28.40 -5.33 2.18
CA LYS A 2 -27.58 -6.45 1.71
C LYS A 2 -26.10 -6.03 1.83
N PRO A 3 -25.22 -6.86 2.39
CA PRO A 3 -23.82 -6.52 2.50
C PRO A 3 -23.25 -6.26 1.09
N ASN A 4 -22.74 -5.08 0.85
CA ASN A 4 -22.08 -4.74 -0.41
C ASN A 4 -20.72 -5.47 -0.45
N ARG A 5 -20.70 -6.69 -1.02
CA ARG A 5 -19.51 -7.55 -1.05
C ARG A 5 -18.25 -6.84 -1.56
N PRO A 6 -18.30 -6.07 -2.66
CA PRO A 6 -17.16 -5.28 -3.10
C PRO A 6 -16.62 -4.32 -2.05
N LEU A 7 -17.51 -3.64 -1.32
CA LEU A 7 -17.11 -2.70 -0.26
C LEU A 7 -16.39 -3.42 0.89
N ILE A 8 -16.90 -4.58 1.33
CA ILE A 8 -16.25 -5.36 2.39
C ILE A 8 -14.85 -5.79 1.94
N VAL A 9 -14.70 -6.30 0.72
CA VAL A 9 -13.41 -6.72 0.20
C VAL A 9 -12.43 -5.56 0.13
N ILE A 10 -12.83 -4.39 -0.37
CA ILE A 10 -11.93 -3.24 -0.47
C ILE A 10 -11.54 -2.68 0.91
N LEU A 11 -12.47 -2.65 1.87
CA LEU A 11 -12.18 -2.19 3.23
C LEU A 11 -11.26 -3.17 3.96
N SER A 12 -11.45 -4.48 3.80
CA SER A 12 -10.52 -5.48 4.37
C SER A 12 -9.14 -5.40 3.71
N THR A 13 -9.08 -5.11 2.41
CA THR A 13 -7.83 -4.86 1.69
C THR A 13 -7.07 -3.69 2.31
N VAL A 14 -7.73 -2.56 2.54
CA VAL A 14 -7.11 -1.39 3.17
C VAL A 14 -6.66 -1.68 4.60
N ALA A 15 -7.47 -2.39 5.38
CA ALA A 15 -7.11 -2.77 6.75
C ALA A 15 -5.86 -3.66 6.79
N LEU A 16 -5.81 -4.70 5.95
CA LEU A 16 -4.68 -5.63 5.88
C LEU A 16 -3.40 -4.96 5.39
N ASP A 17 -3.50 -4.08 4.38
CA ASP A 17 -2.38 -3.27 3.89
C ASP A 17 -1.83 -2.37 5.00
N ALA A 18 -2.71 -1.68 5.74
CA ALA A 18 -2.34 -0.83 6.87
C ALA A 18 -1.71 -1.63 8.03
N VAL A 19 -2.20 -2.84 8.33
CA VAL A 19 -1.57 -3.76 9.30
C VAL A 19 -0.14 -4.06 8.87
N GLY A 20 0.07 -4.39 7.59
CA GLY A 20 1.40 -4.66 7.04
C GLY A 20 2.35 -3.47 7.20
N ILE A 21 1.90 -2.26 6.85
CA ILE A 21 2.68 -1.02 7.02
C ILE A 21 3.03 -0.79 8.50
N GLY A 22 2.04 -0.89 9.39
CA GLY A 22 2.22 -0.66 10.81
C GLY A 22 3.16 -1.67 11.49
N LEU A 23 3.15 -2.91 11.02
CA LEU A 23 3.95 -4.01 11.54
C LEU A 23 5.46 -3.79 11.34
N ILE A 24 5.87 -3.10 10.26
CA ILE A 24 7.27 -2.82 9.95
C ILE A 24 7.91 -1.94 11.02
N MET A 25 7.20 -0.92 11.53
CA MET A 25 7.77 0.14 12.34
C MET A 25 8.55 -0.37 13.58
N PRO A 26 8.00 -1.26 14.43
CA PRO A 26 8.73 -1.75 15.61
C PRO A 26 9.78 -2.81 15.28
N VAL A 27 9.66 -3.50 14.15
CA VAL A 27 10.47 -4.71 13.87
C VAL A 27 11.66 -4.43 12.97
N LEU A 28 11.52 -3.49 12.03
CA LEU A 28 12.58 -3.15 11.08
C LEU A 28 13.92 -2.76 11.75
N PRO A 29 13.96 -1.99 12.87
CA PRO A 29 15.23 -1.72 13.53
C PRO A 29 15.92 -2.98 14.05
N GLY A 30 15.17 -3.99 14.50
CA GLY A 30 15.72 -5.29 14.93
C GLY A 30 16.37 -6.02 13.77
N LEU A 31 15.65 -6.16 12.66
CA LEU A 31 16.15 -6.78 11.44
C LEU A 31 17.41 -6.08 10.91
N LEU A 32 17.43 -4.75 10.96
CA LEU A 32 18.61 -3.97 10.52
C LEU A 32 19.83 -4.22 11.39
N ARG A 33 19.68 -4.32 12.73
CA ARG A 33 20.79 -4.64 13.64
C ARG A 33 21.41 -5.99 13.32
N ASP A 34 20.57 -6.97 13.03
CA ASP A 34 21.02 -8.32 12.69
C ASP A 34 21.81 -8.34 11.36
N LEU A 35 21.38 -7.55 10.36
CA LEU A 35 22.03 -7.51 9.05
C LEU A 35 23.29 -6.64 9.01
N VAL A 36 23.30 -5.53 9.74
CA VAL A 36 24.42 -4.57 9.74
C VAL A 36 25.46 -4.90 10.82
N HIS A 37 25.10 -5.77 11.78
CA HIS A 37 25.90 -6.07 12.96
C HIS A 37 26.33 -4.81 13.74
N SER A 38 25.46 -3.79 13.79
CA SER A 38 25.67 -2.51 14.46
C SER A 38 24.43 -2.10 15.25
N ASN A 39 24.65 -1.45 16.39
CA ASN A 39 23.55 -0.88 17.18
C ASN A 39 23.00 0.43 16.58
N ASP A 40 23.81 1.15 15.80
CA ASP A 40 23.38 2.36 15.11
C ASP A 40 22.88 2.02 13.68
N VAL A 41 21.58 1.87 13.58
CA VAL A 41 20.89 1.59 12.31
C VAL A 41 20.01 2.75 11.86
N THR A 42 20.10 3.90 12.53
CA THR A 42 19.22 5.07 12.33
C THR A 42 19.22 5.56 10.89
N ALA A 43 20.41 5.68 10.29
CA ALA A 43 20.55 6.11 8.90
C ALA A 43 19.88 5.13 7.92
N HIS A 44 20.14 3.83 8.06
CA HIS A 44 19.54 2.79 7.21
C HIS A 44 18.02 2.73 7.35
N TYR A 45 17.50 2.85 8.59
CA TYR A 45 16.07 2.92 8.85
C TYR A 45 15.43 4.11 8.15
N GLY A 46 16.01 5.31 8.32
CA GLY A 46 15.52 6.52 7.65
C GLY A 46 15.56 6.43 6.12
N ILE A 47 16.65 5.91 5.55
CA ILE A 47 16.79 5.74 4.09
C ILE A 47 15.75 4.75 3.54
N LEU A 48 15.50 3.63 4.21
CA LEU A 48 14.49 2.64 3.77
C LEU A 48 13.09 3.23 3.73
N LEU A 49 12.70 4.00 4.76
CA LEU A 49 11.41 4.69 4.78
C LEU A 49 11.33 5.79 3.73
N ALA A 50 12.38 6.59 3.59
CA ALA A 50 12.44 7.66 2.60
C ALA A 50 12.39 7.12 1.17
N LEU A 51 13.11 6.02 0.90
CA LEU A 51 13.14 5.38 -0.42
C LEU A 51 11.76 4.86 -0.82
N TYR A 52 11.07 4.17 0.09
CA TYR A 52 9.69 3.74 -0.12
C TYR A 52 8.77 4.93 -0.43
N ALA A 53 8.80 5.97 0.42
CA ALA A 53 7.95 7.14 0.25
C ALA A 53 8.25 7.91 -1.04
N LEU A 54 9.53 8.03 -1.42
CA LEU A 54 9.95 8.70 -2.66
C LEU A 54 9.46 7.94 -3.90
N MET A 55 9.64 6.62 -3.93
CA MET A 55 9.15 5.79 -5.02
C MET A 55 7.63 5.83 -5.12
N GLN A 56 6.93 5.75 -3.99
CA GLN A 56 5.46 5.86 -3.93
C GLN A 56 5.01 7.23 -4.45
N PHE A 57 5.62 8.32 -4.01
CA PHE A 57 5.30 9.66 -4.49
C PHE A 57 5.52 9.80 -6.00
N ALA A 58 6.62 9.28 -6.52
CA ALA A 58 6.94 9.34 -7.95
C ALA A 58 5.99 8.48 -8.80
N CYS A 59 5.62 7.29 -8.31
CA CYS A 59 4.84 6.33 -9.09
C CYS A 59 3.32 6.41 -8.86
N ALA A 60 2.85 7.02 -7.77
CA ALA A 60 1.41 7.13 -7.47
C ALA A 60 0.58 7.77 -8.59
N PRO A 61 1.00 8.86 -9.25
CA PRO A 61 0.25 9.43 -10.37
C PRO A 61 0.17 8.49 -11.57
N VAL A 62 1.26 7.74 -11.83
CA VAL A 62 1.31 6.76 -12.93
C VAL A 62 0.35 5.62 -12.65
N LEU A 63 0.38 5.07 -11.43
CA LEU A 63 -0.53 4.00 -11.02
C LEU A 63 -2.00 4.48 -11.00
N GLY A 64 -2.25 5.72 -10.59
CA GLY A 64 -3.56 6.35 -10.70
C GLY A 64 -4.05 6.40 -12.15
N ALA A 65 -3.25 6.93 -13.07
CA ALA A 65 -3.57 6.99 -14.49
C ALA A 65 -3.73 5.60 -15.14
N LEU A 66 -2.92 4.62 -14.73
CA LEU A 66 -3.08 3.23 -15.16
C LEU A 66 -4.39 2.63 -14.65
N SER A 67 -4.79 2.94 -13.42
CA SER A 67 -6.06 2.46 -12.86
C SER A 67 -7.28 3.08 -13.53
N ASP A 68 -7.18 4.33 -14.01
CA ASP A 68 -8.21 4.97 -14.83
C ASP A 68 -8.32 4.35 -16.23
N ARG A 69 -7.21 3.85 -16.77
CA ARG A 69 -7.16 3.29 -18.12
C ARG A 69 -7.49 1.80 -18.17
N PHE A 70 -6.89 1.01 -17.29
CA PHE A 70 -6.97 -0.46 -17.33
C PHE A 70 -8.02 -1.01 -16.37
N GLY A 71 -8.54 -0.17 -15.47
CA GLY A 71 -9.44 -0.55 -14.41
C GLY A 71 -8.79 -0.51 -13.03
N ARG A 72 -9.62 -0.41 -12.00
CA ARG A 72 -9.16 -0.34 -10.60
C ARG A 72 -8.60 -1.67 -10.11
N ARG A 73 -9.28 -2.77 -10.46
CA ARG A 73 -8.92 -4.12 -10.00
C ARG A 73 -7.52 -4.55 -10.40
N PRO A 74 -7.07 -4.48 -11.68
CA PRO A 74 -5.72 -4.92 -12.05
C PRO A 74 -4.63 -4.16 -11.32
N VAL A 75 -4.76 -2.83 -11.18
CA VAL A 75 -3.75 -2.01 -10.51
C VAL A 75 -3.71 -2.29 -9.01
N LEU A 76 -4.88 -2.49 -8.37
CA LEU A 76 -4.93 -2.90 -6.97
C LEU A 76 -4.26 -4.26 -6.75
N LEU A 77 -4.50 -5.24 -7.62
CA LEU A 77 -3.85 -6.54 -7.55
C LEU A 77 -2.33 -6.45 -7.72
N VAL A 78 -1.83 -5.61 -8.62
CA VAL A 78 -0.38 -5.35 -8.75
C VAL A 78 0.18 -4.75 -7.46
N SER A 79 -0.55 -3.81 -6.83
CA SER A 79 -0.12 -3.22 -5.55
C SER A 79 -0.04 -4.26 -4.43
N LEU A 80 -1.05 -5.13 -4.31
CA LEU A 80 -1.07 -6.21 -3.31
C LEU A 80 0.02 -7.26 -3.55
N ALA A 81 0.24 -7.63 -4.82
CA ALA A 81 1.32 -8.54 -5.18
C ALA A 81 2.70 -7.93 -4.84
N GLY A 82 2.89 -6.65 -5.17
CA GLY A 82 4.12 -5.92 -4.83
C GLY A 82 4.38 -5.86 -3.34
N ALA A 83 3.34 -5.60 -2.53
CA ALA A 83 3.45 -5.63 -1.08
C ALA A 83 3.80 -7.03 -0.54
N ALA A 84 3.14 -8.08 -1.04
CA ALA A 84 3.43 -9.45 -0.64
C ALA A 84 4.88 -9.85 -0.97
N VAL A 85 5.37 -9.47 -2.16
CA VAL A 85 6.76 -9.71 -2.60
C VAL A 85 7.75 -8.95 -1.70
N ASP A 86 7.48 -7.68 -1.41
CA ASP A 86 8.34 -6.89 -0.54
C ASP A 86 8.45 -7.48 0.87
N TYR A 87 7.33 -7.86 1.49
CA TYR A 87 7.36 -8.53 2.79
C TYR A 87 8.07 -9.88 2.75
N ALA A 88 7.92 -10.65 1.67
CA ALA A 88 8.68 -11.89 1.50
C ALA A 88 10.19 -11.63 1.35
N ILE A 89 10.58 -10.59 0.63
CA ILE A 89 11.96 -10.12 0.54
C ILE A 89 12.48 -9.75 1.94
N MET A 90 11.72 -8.95 2.71
CA MET A 90 12.13 -8.54 4.06
C MET A 90 12.23 -9.73 5.03
N ALA A 91 11.35 -10.73 4.88
CA ALA A 91 11.37 -11.94 5.69
C ALA A 91 12.59 -12.83 5.45
N THR A 92 13.15 -12.80 4.24
CA THR A 92 14.21 -13.72 3.80
C THR A 92 15.52 -13.01 3.43
N ALA A 93 15.60 -11.70 3.56
CA ALA A 93 16.74 -10.91 3.12
C ALA A 93 18.05 -11.33 3.82
N PRO A 94 19.04 -11.85 3.08
CA PRO A 94 20.34 -12.21 3.66
C PRO A 94 21.29 -11.01 3.74
N PHE A 95 21.00 -9.92 3.04
CA PHE A 95 21.86 -8.74 2.95
C PHE A 95 21.05 -7.46 2.95
N LEU A 96 21.62 -6.38 3.47
CA LEU A 96 21.00 -5.06 3.57
C LEU A 96 20.52 -4.50 2.21
N TRP A 97 21.28 -4.68 1.13
CA TRP A 97 20.90 -4.17 -0.19
C TRP A 97 19.62 -4.80 -0.74
N VAL A 98 19.30 -6.02 -0.31
CA VAL A 98 18.04 -6.71 -0.69
C VAL A 98 16.84 -5.99 -0.11
N LEU A 99 16.94 -5.45 1.12
CA LEU A 99 15.90 -4.63 1.74
C LEU A 99 15.65 -3.34 0.93
N TYR A 100 16.72 -2.70 0.44
CA TYR A 100 16.56 -1.51 -0.40
C TYR A 100 15.80 -1.82 -1.69
N ILE A 101 16.10 -2.93 -2.34
CA ILE A 101 15.34 -3.37 -3.54
C ILE A 101 13.88 -3.62 -3.19
N GLY A 102 13.60 -4.32 -2.09
CA GLY A 102 12.23 -4.53 -1.61
C GLY A 102 11.48 -3.22 -1.44
N ARG A 103 12.07 -2.24 -0.77
CA ARG A 103 11.45 -0.90 -0.58
C ARG A 103 11.20 -0.15 -1.88
N ILE A 104 12.09 -0.28 -2.87
CA ILE A 104 11.88 0.28 -4.21
C ILE A 104 10.68 -0.37 -4.89
N VAL A 105 10.63 -1.70 -4.90
CA VAL A 105 9.50 -2.46 -5.49
C VAL A 105 8.18 -2.10 -4.82
N ALA A 106 8.14 -2.11 -3.48
CA ALA A 106 6.96 -1.74 -2.72
C ALA A 106 6.51 -0.30 -2.99
N GLY A 107 7.46 0.64 -3.09
CA GLY A 107 7.15 2.03 -3.41
C GLY A 107 6.60 2.20 -4.82
N ILE A 108 7.20 1.53 -5.82
CA ILE A 108 6.73 1.56 -7.22
C ILE A 108 5.31 0.99 -7.33
N THR A 109 4.99 -0.06 -6.59
CA THR A 109 3.67 -0.71 -6.63
C THR A 109 2.67 -0.16 -5.61
N GLY A 110 3.10 0.72 -4.71
CA GLY A 110 2.36 1.21 -3.55
C GLY A 110 1.22 2.18 -3.87
N ALA A 111 0.13 1.68 -4.47
CA ALA A 111 -1.04 2.49 -4.81
C ALA A 111 -2.33 2.04 -4.12
N THR A 112 -2.28 1.08 -3.21
CA THR A 112 -3.46 0.47 -2.57
C THR A 112 -4.45 1.51 -2.05
N GLY A 113 -3.99 2.49 -1.27
CA GLY A 113 -4.87 3.52 -0.69
C GLY A 113 -5.53 4.42 -1.74
N ALA A 114 -4.76 4.86 -2.75
CA ALA A 114 -5.28 5.73 -3.81
C ALA A 114 -6.29 5.00 -4.70
N VAL A 115 -5.97 3.76 -5.10
CA VAL A 115 -6.84 2.95 -5.95
C VAL A 115 -8.09 2.47 -5.19
N ALA A 116 -7.96 2.12 -3.90
CA ALA A 116 -9.10 1.79 -3.04
C ALA A 116 -10.05 2.97 -2.88
N GLY A 117 -9.52 4.19 -2.68
CA GLY A 117 -10.32 5.41 -2.65
C GLY A 117 -11.06 5.66 -3.96
N ALA A 118 -10.38 5.52 -5.10
CA ALA A 118 -11.01 5.62 -6.41
C ALA A 118 -12.08 4.53 -6.63
N TYR A 119 -11.81 3.29 -6.20
CA TYR A 119 -12.76 2.20 -6.25
C TYR A 119 -14.05 2.51 -5.47
N ILE A 120 -13.90 3.01 -4.22
CA ILE A 120 -15.03 3.43 -3.38
C ILE A 120 -15.81 4.54 -4.08
N ALA A 121 -15.13 5.54 -4.66
CA ALA A 121 -15.76 6.62 -5.39
C ALA A 121 -16.58 6.14 -6.61
N ASP A 122 -16.11 5.08 -7.29
CA ASP A 122 -16.77 4.50 -8.45
C ASP A 122 -18.05 3.70 -8.09
N ILE A 123 -18.13 3.14 -6.88
CA ILE A 123 -19.25 2.28 -6.44
C ILE A 123 -20.25 2.98 -5.51
N THR A 124 -20.03 4.27 -5.18
CA THR A 124 -20.85 5.01 -4.22
C THR A 124 -21.18 6.40 -4.72
N ASP A 125 -22.41 6.85 -4.44
CA ASP A 125 -22.92 8.16 -4.83
C ASP A 125 -23.29 9.01 -3.60
N GLY A 126 -23.23 10.35 -3.77
CA GLY A 126 -23.74 11.32 -2.81
C GLY A 126 -23.22 11.15 -1.38
N ASP A 127 -24.15 11.16 -0.42
CA ASP A 127 -23.86 11.13 1.01
C ASP A 127 -23.25 9.80 1.48
N GLU A 128 -23.52 8.69 0.79
CA GLU A 128 -22.93 7.39 1.12
C GLU A 128 -21.43 7.38 0.87
N ARG A 129 -20.93 8.16 -0.08
CA ARG A 129 -19.50 8.27 -0.40
C ARG A 129 -18.71 8.77 0.81
N ALA A 130 -19.17 9.83 1.46
CA ALA A 130 -18.50 10.37 2.66
C ALA A 130 -18.43 9.33 3.79
N ARG A 131 -19.53 8.59 4.00
CA ARG A 131 -19.58 7.49 4.97
C ARG A 131 -18.60 6.38 4.67
N HIS A 132 -18.47 5.95 3.41
CA HIS A 132 -17.56 4.88 3.01
C HIS A 132 -16.09 5.30 3.08
N PHE A 133 -15.76 6.55 2.79
CA PHE A 133 -14.44 7.10 3.07
C PHE A 133 -14.13 7.16 4.57
N GLY A 134 -15.14 7.46 5.41
CA GLY A 134 -15.00 7.34 6.86
C GLY A 134 -14.67 5.92 7.32
N PHE A 135 -15.33 4.90 6.75
CA PHE A 135 -15.00 3.50 7.03
C PHE A 135 -13.60 3.13 6.54
N MET A 136 -13.20 3.59 5.35
CA MET A 136 -11.85 3.37 4.84
C MET A 136 -10.79 3.95 5.78
N SER A 137 -11.00 5.18 6.26
CA SER A 137 -10.10 5.83 7.22
C SER A 137 -10.05 5.09 8.56
N ALA A 138 -11.19 4.60 9.05
CA ALA A 138 -11.27 3.79 10.27
C ALA A 138 -10.53 2.45 10.10
N CYS A 139 -10.70 1.77 8.97
CA CYS A 139 -9.98 0.53 8.65
C CYS A 139 -8.46 0.76 8.58
N PHE A 140 -8.03 1.85 7.95
CA PHE A 140 -6.62 2.24 7.90
C PHE A 140 -6.08 2.52 9.31
N GLY A 141 -6.79 3.34 10.10
CA GLY A 141 -6.42 3.65 11.49
C GLY A 141 -6.34 2.41 12.37
N PHE A 142 -7.32 1.49 12.24
CA PHE A 142 -7.29 0.20 12.94
C PHE A 142 -6.03 -0.60 12.57
N GLY A 143 -5.71 -0.69 11.29
CA GLY A 143 -4.51 -1.39 10.81
C GLY A 143 -3.23 -0.78 11.36
N MET A 144 -3.13 0.55 11.40
CA MET A 144 -1.97 1.28 11.93
C MET A 144 -1.78 1.10 13.45
N VAL A 145 -2.84 0.71 14.19
CA VAL A 145 -2.74 0.34 15.62
C VAL A 145 -2.47 -1.14 15.78
N ALA A 146 -3.19 -1.99 15.06
CA ALA A 146 -3.04 -3.45 15.15
C ALA A 146 -1.67 -3.93 14.64
N GLY A 147 -1.14 -3.27 13.60
CA GLY A 147 0.16 -3.61 13.00
C GLY A 147 1.32 -3.60 13.99
N PRO A 148 1.61 -2.48 14.67
CA PRO A 148 2.68 -2.41 15.66
C PRO A 148 2.50 -3.38 16.83
N VAL A 149 1.25 -3.61 17.27
CA VAL A 149 0.97 -4.58 18.33
C VAL A 149 1.34 -6.00 17.89
N LEU A 150 0.86 -6.41 16.71
CA LEU A 150 1.19 -7.72 16.15
C LEU A 150 2.69 -7.85 15.85
N GLY A 151 3.29 -6.81 15.29
CA GLY A 151 4.72 -6.77 15.01
C GLY A 151 5.58 -6.91 16.25
N GLY A 152 5.23 -6.20 17.33
CA GLY A 152 5.93 -6.28 18.61
C GLY A 152 5.80 -7.66 19.26
N LEU A 153 4.58 -8.24 19.27
CA LEU A 153 4.35 -9.58 19.84
C LEU A 153 5.11 -10.66 19.06
N MET A 154 5.07 -10.63 17.74
CA MET A 154 5.73 -11.61 16.89
C MET A 154 7.25 -11.41 16.83
N GLY A 155 7.72 -10.15 16.87
CA GLY A 155 9.13 -9.78 16.88
C GLY A 155 9.87 -10.30 18.10
N GLY A 156 9.15 -10.56 19.21
CA GLY A 156 9.71 -11.20 20.40
C GLY A 156 10.13 -12.66 20.16
N PHE A 157 9.57 -13.36 19.18
CA PHE A 157 9.97 -14.72 18.82
C PHE A 157 11.11 -14.73 17.78
N SER A 158 11.05 -13.87 16.78
CA SER A 158 12.06 -13.72 15.74
C SER A 158 11.87 -12.40 15.01
N PRO A 159 12.96 -11.67 14.66
CA PRO A 159 12.88 -10.45 13.85
C PRO A 159 12.26 -10.67 12.46
N HIS A 160 12.30 -11.88 11.93
CA HIS A 160 11.74 -12.25 10.62
C HIS A 160 10.28 -12.66 10.67
N ALA A 161 9.77 -13.19 11.81
CA ALA A 161 8.41 -13.74 11.94
C ALA A 161 7.31 -12.74 11.54
N PRO A 162 7.34 -11.46 11.91
CA PRO A 162 6.34 -10.48 11.51
C PRO A 162 6.27 -10.28 10.00
N PHE A 163 7.41 -10.32 9.31
CA PHE A 163 7.46 -10.13 7.86
C PHE A 163 6.88 -11.34 7.11
N PHE A 164 7.11 -12.57 7.60
CA PHE A 164 6.44 -13.76 7.06
C PHE A 164 4.93 -13.67 7.21
N ALA A 165 4.45 -13.23 8.39
CA ALA A 165 3.02 -13.02 8.61
C ALA A 165 2.44 -11.94 7.68
N ALA A 166 3.14 -10.82 7.51
CA ALA A 166 2.74 -9.76 6.60
C ALA A 166 2.71 -10.23 5.13
N ALA A 167 3.71 -11.00 4.70
CA ALA A 167 3.75 -11.60 3.37
C ALA A 167 2.57 -12.55 3.14
N ALA A 168 2.27 -13.41 4.12
CA ALA A 168 1.14 -14.33 4.05
C ALA A 168 -0.21 -13.59 4.01
N LEU A 169 -0.40 -12.57 4.87
CA LEU A 169 -1.61 -11.76 4.90
C LEU A 169 -1.83 -10.99 3.59
N ASN A 170 -0.78 -10.36 3.04
CA ASN A 170 -0.88 -9.65 1.77
C ASN A 170 -1.05 -10.60 0.59
N GLY A 171 -0.41 -11.77 0.62
CA GLY A 171 -0.61 -12.83 -0.36
C GLY A 171 -2.06 -13.36 -0.35
N LEU A 172 -2.62 -13.60 0.84
CA LEU A 172 -4.03 -13.98 1.00
C LEU A 172 -4.97 -12.87 0.52
N ASN A 173 -4.64 -11.60 0.83
CA ASN A 173 -5.40 -10.44 0.38
C ASN A 173 -5.38 -10.33 -1.16
N PHE A 174 -4.22 -10.54 -1.78
CA PHE A 174 -4.09 -10.63 -3.23
C PHE A 174 -4.98 -11.73 -3.83
N LEU A 175 -4.94 -12.95 -3.27
CA LEU A 175 -5.78 -14.05 -3.72
C LEU A 175 -7.27 -13.73 -3.55
N THR A 176 -7.66 -13.18 -2.40
CA THR A 176 -9.03 -12.73 -2.14
C THR A 176 -9.47 -11.69 -3.18
N GLY A 177 -8.61 -10.72 -3.48
CA GLY A 177 -8.86 -9.74 -4.52
C GLY A 177 -9.02 -10.35 -5.92
N CYS A 178 -8.22 -11.38 -6.25
CA CYS A 178 -8.34 -12.09 -7.53
C CYS A 178 -9.69 -12.76 -7.71
N PHE A 179 -10.28 -13.33 -6.66
CA PHE A 179 -11.51 -14.11 -6.77
C PHE A 179 -12.77 -13.32 -6.42
N LEU A 180 -12.68 -12.37 -5.48
CA LEU A 180 -13.87 -11.71 -4.91
C LEU A 180 -14.03 -10.25 -5.32
N LEU A 181 -12.99 -9.58 -5.83
CA LEU A 181 -13.08 -8.17 -6.20
C LEU A 181 -13.54 -8.02 -7.66
N PRO A 182 -14.76 -7.52 -7.94
CA PRO A 182 -15.17 -7.19 -9.30
C PRO A 182 -14.49 -5.91 -9.77
N GLU A 183 -14.47 -5.67 -11.09
CA GLU A 183 -14.04 -4.38 -11.64
C GLU A 183 -15.09 -3.31 -11.36
N SER A 184 -14.65 -2.16 -10.80
CA SER A 184 -15.55 -1.03 -10.49
C SER A 184 -15.62 -0.02 -11.60
N HIS A 185 -14.57 0.10 -12.41
CA HIS A 185 -14.49 1.09 -13.46
C HIS A 185 -15.37 0.72 -14.64
N LYS A 186 -16.52 1.40 -14.76
CA LYS A 186 -17.50 1.22 -15.84
C LYS A 186 -17.43 2.32 -16.91
N GLY A 187 -16.57 3.32 -16.73
CA GLY A 187 -16.44 4.47 -17.62
C GLY A 187 -15.62 4.21 -18.88
N GLU A 188 -15.66 5.16 -19.82
CA GLU A 188 -14.76 5.14 -20.98
C GLU A 188 -13.29 5.19 -20.51
N ARG A 189 -12.48 4.31 -21.10
CA ARG A 189 -11.04 4.26 -20.82
C ARG A 189 -10.38 5.56 -21.24
N ARG A 190 -10.01 6.39 -20.29
CA ARG A 190 -9.35 7.67 -20.56
C ARG A 190 -7.98 7.45 -21.20
N PRO A 191 -7.63 8.16 -22.29
CA PRO A 191 -6.29 8.10 -22.85
C PRO A 191 -5.28 8.59 -21.82
N LEU A 192 -4.13 7.92 -21.75
CA LEU A 192 -3.03 8.36 -20.89
C LEU A 192 -2.52 9.73 -21.34
N ARG A 193 -2.91 10.78 -20.64
CA ARG A 193 -2.33 12.10 -20.84
C ARG A 193 -0.94 12.14 -20.21
N ARG A 194 0.08 12.55 -20.96
CA ARG A 194 1.46 12.69 -20.45
C ARG A 194 1.54 13.59 -19.20
N GLU A 195 0.64 14.56 -19.10
CA GLU A 195 0.52 15.46 -17.95
C GLU A 195 0.13 14.73 -16.66
N ALA A 196 -0.72 13.68 -16.74
CA ALA A 196 -1.13 12.89 -15.59
C ALA A 196 -0.01 11.96 -15.05
N LEU A 197 1.06 11.75 -15.82
CA LEU A 197 2.19 10.91 -15.44
C LEU A 197 3.26 11.65 -14.62
N THR A 198 3.13 12.96 -14.45
CA THR A 198 4.14 13.75 -13.71
C THR A 198 3.66 14.03 -12.29
N PRO A 199 4.44 13.71 -11.24
CA PRO A 199 4.09 13.98 -9.85
C PRO A 199 3.78 15.46 -9.56
N LEU A 200 4.36 16.35 -10.36
CA LEU A 200 4.20 17.80 -10.22
C LEU A 200 3.03 18.39 -11.03
N ALA A 201 2.26 17.59 -11.75
CA ALA A 201 1.13 18.09 -12.54
C ALA A 201 0.07 18.79 -11.66
N SER A 202 -0.19 18.25 -10.47
CA SER A 202 -1.11 18.84 -9.49
C SER A 202 -0.64 20.21 -8.99
N PHE A 203 0.65 20.42 -8.85
CA PHE A 203 1.22 21.70 -8.45
C PHE A 203 1.17 22.76 -9.59
N ARG A 204 1.28 22.33 -10.85
CA ARG A 204 1.10 23.25 -12.00
C ARG A 204 -0.32 23.75 -12.10
N TRP A 205 -1.31 22.89 -11.84
CA TRP A 205 -2.72 23.29 -11.78
C TRP A 205 -2.98 24.31 -10.66
N ALA A 206 -2.42 24.08 -9.47
CA ALA A 206 -2.54 25.02 -8.34
C ALA A 206 -1.93 26.40 -8.64
N ARG A 207 -0.83 26.48 -9.40
CA ARG A 207 -0.25 27.77 -9.86
C ARG A 207 -1.15 28.53 -10.83
N GLY A 208 -2.00 27.85 -11.59
CA GLY A 208 -2.95 28.47 -12.51
C GLY A 208 -4.22 29.03 -11.83
N MET A 209 -4.39 28.80 -10.52
CA MET A 209 -5.52 29.30 -9.74
C MET A 209 -5.24 30.56 -8.93
N THR A 210 -4.03 31.12 -9.00
CA THR A 210 -3.72 32.44 -8.43
C THR A 210 -4.11 33.52 -9.42
N VAL A 211 -5.37 33.96 -9.33
CA VAL A 211 -5.84 35.29 -9.77
C VAL A 211 -6.43 35.96 -8.58
#